data_a5df4e8363e9504053c27424bd14e3e8
#
_entry.id   a5df4e8363e9504053c27424bd14e3e8
#
_cell.length_a   1.000
_cell.length_b   1.000
_cell.length_c   1.000
_cell.angle_alpha   90.00
_cell.angle_beta   90.00
_cell.angle_gamma   90.00
#
_symmetry.space_group_name_H-M   'P 1'
#
loop_
_entity.id
_entity.type
_entity.pdbx_description
1 polymer ?
#
loop_
_entity_poly.entity_id
_entity_poly.type
_entity_poly.pdbx_seq_one_letter_code
_entity_poly.pdbx_strand_id
1 'polypeptide(L)'
;MARADAVRSGVSSTGLFKAAVGVFATLLVFISLVFATEWLSRPDLFPVRAVQFEGEFKRVAQAELAAAVADTAQGNFLLLDLDTVKARAESLAWVYQAEVRRRWPRDLLIRFTEQKLLARWNDYRDVGGTTPRTGEVGLRREQQPRATPGAVADESDWVNQGMQAVRVGGNDLPSDVPLLEGPVGTQAIVYERFQDFNRLLADAGLQVRKLTLTPRRTWELELTGGFTLVLDRAQPDKKLERFARAYSRTLARAGTPVRHVDLRYTNGFSVAWHPPRAAARNSMKTVAPVGAANEEG
;
A
#
# COMPACT_ATOMS: atom_id res chain seq x y z
N MET A 1 -22.42 87.69 -35.10
CA MET A 1 -21.01 87.46 -35.47
C MET A 1 -20.34 86.82 -34.26
N ALA A 2 -20.19 85.48 -34.24
CA ALA A 2 -19.42 84.74 -33.23
C ALA A 2 -18.37 83.88 -33.95
N ARG A 3 -17.11 84.25 -33.72
CA ARG A 3 -15.93 83.57 -34.27
C ARG A 3 -15.70 82.25 -33.52
N ALA A 4 -15.72 81.16 -34.22
CA ALA A 4 -15.33 79.85 -33.72
C ALA A 4 -13.78 79.78 -33.83
N ASP A 5 -13.10 79.83 -32.67
CA ASP A 5 -11.66 79.54 -32.57
C ASP A 5 -11.46 78.03 -32.53
N ALA A 6 -11.03 77.50 -33.67
CA ALA A 6 -10.57 76.12 -33.77
C ALA A 6 -9.19 75.95 -33.09
N VAL A 7 -9.18 75.38 -31.91
CA VAL A 7 -7.92 74.93 -31.24
C VAL A 7 -7.35 73.79 -32.04
N ARG A 8 -6.41 74.07 -32.94
CA ARG A 8 -5.51 73.07 -33.52
C ARG A 8 -4.44 72.71 -32.49
N SER A 9 -4.62 71.68 -31.79
CA SER A 9 -3.58 71.02 -30.98
C SER A 9 -2.51 70.46 -31.95
N GLY A 10 -1.49 71.19 -32.21
CA GLY A 10 -0.34 70.76 -32.98
C GLY A 10 0.46 69.78 -32.17
N VAL A 11 0.26 68.43 -32.42
CA VAL A 11 1.14 67.43 -31.92
C VAL A 11 2.52 67.66 -32.47
N SER A 12 3.49 68.08 -31.65
CA SER A 12 4.86 68.39 -32.10
C SER A 12 5.49 67.10 -32.64
N SER A 13 6.01 67.18 -33.88
CA SER A 13 6.70 66.08 -34.57
C SER A 13 7.80 65.43 -33.72
N THR A 14 8.41 66.20 -32.83
CA THR A 14 9.45 65.79 -31.90
C THR A 14 8.87 64.88 -30.78
N GLY A 15 7.62 65.10 -30.34
CA GLY A 15 6.95 64.27 -29.39
C GLY A 15 6.57 62.87 -29.94
N LEU A 16 6.06 62.91 -31.20
CA LEU A 16 5.75 61.67 -31.93
C LEU A 16 7.01 60.83 -32.20
N PHE A 17 8.11 61.45 -32.57
CA PHE A 17 9.37 60.76 -32.78
C PHE A 17 9.92 60.13 -31.49
N LYS A 18 9.90 60.84 -30.36
CA LYS A 18 10.34 60.34 -29.07
C LYS A 18 9.44 59.15 -28.60
N ALA A 19 8.14 59.23 -28.81
CA ALA A 19 7.20 58.15 -28.51
C ALA A 19 7.47 56.93 -29.41
N ALA A 20 7.69 57.13 -30.72
CA ALA A 20 8.01 56.06 -31.66
C ALA A 20 9.34 55.35 -31.31
N VAL A 21 10.36 56.08 -30.91
CA VAL A 21 11.65 55.55 -30.46
C VAL A 21 11.48 54.79 -29.16
N GLY A 22 10.66 55.28 -28.22
CA GLY A 22 10.36 54.58 -26.97
C GLY A 22 9.64 53.27 -27.22
N VAL A 23 8.62 53.25 -28.06
CA VAL A 23 7.90 52.00 -28.43
C VAL A 23 8.83 51.01 -29.14
N PHE A 24 9.67 51.49 -30.04
CA PHE A 24 10.64 50.64 -30.75
C PHE A 24 11.69 50.06 -29.79
N ALA A 25 12.18 50.82 -28.84
CA ALA A 25 13.12 50.35 -27.83
C ALA A 25 12.50 49.31 -26.92
N THR A 26 11.24 49.51 -26.45
CA THR A 26 10.50 48.54 -25.66
C THR A 26 10.23 47.23 -26.45
N LEU A 27 9.91 47.36 -27.73
CA LEU A 27 9.70 46.17 -28.59
C LEU A 27 11.01 45.36 -28.76
N LEU A 28 12.13 46.05 -28.98
CA LEU A 28 13.45 45.42 -29.07
C LEU A 28 13.82 44.71 -27.78
N VAL A 29 13.59 45.31 -26.61
CA VAL A 29 13.84 44.68 -25.31
C VAL A 29 12.94 43.46 -25.15
N PHE A 30 11.67 43.54 -25.51
CA PHE A 30 10.73 42.42 -25.44
C PHE A 30 11.15 41.26 -26.35
N ILE A 31 11.49 41.56 -27.61
CA ILE A 31 11.98 40.55 -28.56
C ILE A 31 13.28 39.90 -28.04
N SER A 32 14.22 40.72 -27.53
CA SER A 32 15.47 40.22 -26.97
C SER A 32 15.22 39.31 -25.76
N LEU A 33 14.23 39.63 -24.89
CA LEU A 33 13.87 38.83 -23.76
C LEU A 33 13.24 37.50 -24.20
N VAL A 34 12.36 37.51 -25.22
CA VAL A 34 11.78 36.28 -25.77
C VAL A 34 12.86 35.39 -26.37
N PHE A 35 13.78 35.98 -27.16
CA PHE A 35 14.92 35.23 -27.70
C PHE A 35 15.84 34.67 -26.60
N ALA A 36 16.08 35.45 -25.55
CA ALA A 36 16.88 34.99 -24.42
C ALA A 36 16.24 33.83 -23.67
N THR A 37 14.90 33.86 -23.47
CA THR A 37 14.18 32.74 -22.82
C THR A 37 14.18 31.51 -23.70
N GLU A 38 13.94 31.59 -24.99
CA GLU A 38 14.04 30.45 -25.91
C GLU A 38 15.45 29.88 -25.99
N TRP A 39 16.46 30.75 -26.03
CA TRP A 39 17.86 30.34 -26.06
C TRP A 39 18.24 29.59 -24.75
N LEU A 40 17.84 30.12 -23.59
CA LEU A 40 18.13 29.53 -22.29
C LEU A 40 17.38 28.20 -22.09
N SER A 41 16.23 28.04 -22.76
CA SER A 41 15.41 26.84 -22.69
C SER A 41 15.95 25.65 -23.51
N ARG A 42 16.96 25.88 -24.34
CA ARG A 42 17.55 24.83 -25.18
C ARG A 42 18.16 23.73 -24.30
N PRO A 43 17.83 22.43 -24.55
CA PRO A 43 18.32 21.30 -23.75
C PRO A 43 19.86 21.18 -23.81
N ASP A 44 20.47 21.61 -24.90
CA ASP A 44 21.91 21.44 -25.18
C ASP A 44 22.82 22.38 -24.37
N LEU A 45 22.28 23.50 -23.83
CA LEU A 45 23.11 24.50 -23.14
C LEU A 45 23.56 24.04 -21.75
N PHE A 46 22.68 23.36 -21.02
CA PHE A 46 22.94 22.90 -19.68
C PHE A 46 22.45 21.43 -19.52
N PRO A 47 23.04 20.47 -20.25
CA PRO A 47 22.62 19.07 -20.08
C PRO A 47 22.97 18.57 -18.68
N VAL A 48 22.12 17.73 -18.14
CA VAL A 48 22.43 16.95 -16.92
C VAL A 48 23.64 16.07 -17.20
N ARG A 49 24.67 16.15 -16.36
CA ARG A 49 25.93 15.43 -16.54
C ARG A 49 25.95 14.07 -15.89
N ALA A 50 25.47 14.01 -14.65
CA ALA A 50 25.44 12.78 -13.87
C ALA A 50 24.24 12.77 -12.92
N VAL A 51 23.70 11.57 -12.69
CA VAL A 51 22.70 11.32 -11.66
C VAL A 51 23.38 10.50 -10.57
N GLN A 52 23.42 11.04 -9.37
CA GLN A 52 23.98 10.38 -8.19
C GLN A 52 22.84 9.85 -7.33
N PHE A 53 22.99 8.63 -6.85
CA PHE A 53 22.00 7.98 -5.99
C PHE A 53 22.57 7.82 -4.59
N GLU A 54 21.79 8.26 -3.58
CA GLU A 54 22.09 8.08 -2.16
C GLU A 54 20.94 7.28 -1.50
N GLY A 55 21.28 6.17 -0.88
CA GLY A 55 20.32 5.32 -0.17
C GLY A 55 20.90 3.95 0.11
N GLU A 56 20.13 3.12 0.82
CA GLU A 56 20.52 1.73 1.03
C GLU A 56 19.98 0.89 -0.13
N PHE A 57 20.88 0.25 -0.87
CA PHE A 57 20.56 -0.65 -1.98
C PHE A 57 20.48 -2.09 -1.47
N LYS A 58 19.37 -2.47 -0.82
CA LYS A 58 19.16 -3.84 -0.34
C LYS A 58 18.32 -4.65 -1.33
N ARG A 59 17.29 -4.02 -1.88
CA ARG A 59 16.29 -4.65 -2.76
C ARG A 59 16.13 -3.93 -4.08
N VAL A 60 16.41 -2.64 -4.12
CA VAL A 60 16.43 -1.84 -5.35
C VAL A 60 17.79 -1.98 -6.00
N ALA A 61 17.84 -2.47 -7.24
CA ALA A 61 19.08 -2.44 -8.01
C ALA A 61 19.35 -1.01 -8.51
N GLN A 62 20.59 -0.54 -8.37
CA GLN A 62 20.98 0.78 -8.86
C GLN A 62 20.70 0.95 -10.36
N ALA A 63 20.90 -0.12 -11.15
CA ALA A 63 20.60 -0.11 -12.57
C ALA A 63 19.11 0.06 -12.88
N GLU A 64 18.24 -0.54 -12.07
CA GLU A 64 16.78 -0.41 -12.20
C GLU A 64 16.32 1.02 -11.91
N LEU A 65 16.83 1.61 -10.81
CA LEU A 65 16.53 2.99 -10.45
C LEU A 65 17.05 3.97 -11.53
N ALA A 66 18.26 3.75 -12.05
CA ALA A 66 18.82 4.55 -13.12
C ALA A 66 17.98 4.44 -14.40
N ALA A 67 17.54 3.24 -14.77
CA ALA A 67 16.68 3.03 -15.93
C ALA A 67 15.31 3.70 -15.76
N ALA A 68 14.72 3.65 -14.57
CA ALA A 68 13.42 4.27 -14.30
C ALA A 68 13.43 5.78 -14.47
N VAL A 69 14.54 6.46 -14.12
CA VAL A 69 14.67 7.92 -14.20
C VAL A 69 15.35 8.40 -15.48
N ALA A 70 15.91 7.51 -16.29
CA ALA A 70 16.74 7.85 -17.45
C ALA A 70 16.06 8.83 -18.41
N ASP A 71 14.80 8.59 -18.77
CA ASP A 71 14.07 9.41 -19.72
C ASP A 71 13.68 10.79 -19.14
N THR A 72 13.43 10.85 -17.84
CA THR A 72 12.98 12.07 -17.15
C THR A 72 14.13 12.92 -16.61
N ALA A 73 15.30 12.32 -16.41
CA ALA A 73 16.50 13.03 -15.93
C ALA A 73 17.35 13.63 -17.06
N GLN A 74 16.84 13.68 -18.30
CA GLN A 74 17.50 14.27 -19.48
C GLN A 74 16.97 15.67 -19.76
N GLY A 75 17.80 16.48 -20.41
CA GLY A 75 17.43 17.82 -20.85
C GLY A 75 18.15 18.94 -20.10
N ASN A 76 17.52 20.13 -20.08
CA ASN A 76 18.10 21.31 -19.47
C ASN A 76 18.05 21.23 -17.93
N PHE A 77 19.22 21.17 -17.28
CA PHE A 77 19.38 21.08 -15.84
C PHE A 77 18.60 22.16 -15.04
N LEU A 78 18.50 23.39 -15.61
CA LEU A 78 17.81 24.49 -14.91
C LEU A 78 16.29 24.38 -14.98
N LEU A 79 15.77 23.82 -16.07
CA LEU A 79 14.33 23.74 -16.36
C LEU A 79 13.76 22.35 -16.08
N LEU A 80 14.62 21.39 -15.72
CA LEU A 80 14.19 20.02 -15.44
C LEU A 80 13.15 19.97 -14.34
N ASP A 81 12.04 19.26 -14.57
CA ASP A 81 11.02 19.01 -13.58
C ASP A 81 11.47 17.91 -12.63
N LEU A 82 11.85 18.32 -11.42
CA LEU A 82 12.32 17.39 -10.38
C LEU A 82 11.18 16.53 -9.80
N ASP A 83 9.94 17.03 -9.83
CA ASP A 83 8.80 16.28 -9.33
C ASP A 83 8.46 15.10 -10.24
N THR A 84 8.60 15.27 -11.54
CA THR A 84 8.48 14.17 -12.51
C THR A 84 9.58 13.12 -12.31
N VAL A 85 10.83 13.52 -12.09
CA VAL A 85 11.93 12.58 -11.79
C VAL A 85 11.67 11.84 -10.49
N LYS A 86 11.21 12.55 -9.45
CA LYS A 86 10.82 11.96 -8.17
C LYS A 86 9.71 10.93 -8.33
N ALA A 87 8.63 11.28 -9.03
CA ALA A 87 7.50 10.38 -9.26
C ALA A 87 7.92 9.11 -10.01
N ARG A 88 8.88 9.22 -10.94
CA ARG A 88 9.45 8.06 -11.64
C ARG A 88 10.27 7.17 -10.70
N ALA A 89 11.09 7.75 -9.85
CA ALA A 89 11.83 6.96 -8.86
C ALA A 89 10.87 6.25 -7.88
N GLU A 90 9.82 6.94 -7.42
CA GLU A 90 8.79 6.41 -6.52
C GLU A 90 7.84 5.40 -7.19
N SER A 91 7.82 5.31 -8.52
CA SER A 91 7.04 4.30 -9.24
C SER A 91 7.61 2.88 -9.12
N LEU A 92 8.85 2.74 -8.67
CA LEU A 92 9.43 1.44 -8.38
C LEU A 92 8.82 0.85 -7.10
N ALA A 93 8.39 -0.40 -7.17
CA ALA A 93 7.67 -1.07 -6.08
C ALA A 93 8.43 -1.11 -4.75
N TRP A 94 9.76 -1.13 -4.79
CA TRP A 94 10.62 -1.16 -3.60
C TRP A 94 11.08 0.22 -3.12
N VAL A 95 10.72 1.31 -3.81
CA VAL A 95 11.03 2.68 -3.37
C VAL A 95 9.84 3.22 -2.57
N TYR A 96 10.08 3.55 -1.31
CA TYR A 96 9.07 4.16 -0.44
C TYR A 96 8.92 5.65 -0.68
N GLN A 97 10.06 6.33 -0.74
CA GLN A 97 10.12 7.78 -0.93
C GLN A 97 11.43 8.16 -1.62
N ALA A 98 11.36 9.12 -2.53
CA ALA A 98 12.53 9.71 -3.16
C ALA A 98 12.54 11.22 -2.95
N GLU A 99 13.74 11.77 -2.82
CA GLU A 99 14.01 13.19 -2.78
C GLU A 99 15.01 13.53 -3.89
N VAL A 100 14.63 14.42 -4.79
CA VAL A 100 15.47 14.83 -5.93
C VAL A 100 15.95 16.25 -5.71
N ARG A 101 17.26 16.46 -5.76
CA ARG A 101 17.89 17.77 -5.59
C ARG A 101 18.87 18.05 -6.71
N ARG A 102 18.96 19.32 -7.12
CA ARG A 102 20.02 19.78 -8.02
C ARG A 102 21.34 19.89 -7.26
N ARG A 103 22.39 19.30 -7.81
CA ARG A 103 23.75 19.45 -7.33
C ARG A 103 24.56 20.20 -8.38
N TRP A 104 24.93 21.43 -8.03
CA TRP A 104 25.70 22.27 -8.95
C TRP A 104 27.05 21.64 -9.28
N PRO A 105 27.57 21.83 -10.55
CA PRO A 105 27.00 22.69 -11.60
C PRO A 105 25.92 22.02 -12.48
N ARG A 106 25.85 20.67 -12.63
CA ARG A 106 24.96 20.00 -13.61
C ARG A 106 24.58 18.57 -13.19
N ASP A 107 24.71 18.24 -11.93
CA ASP A 107 24.40 16.90 -11.42
C ASP A 107 23.03 16.89 -10.72
N LEU A 108 22.38 15.73 -10.73
CA LEU A 108 21.21 15.46 -9.92
C LEU A 108 21.61 14.52 -8.80
N LEU A 109 21.09 14.79 -7.61
CA LEU A 109 21.17 13.94 -6.46
C LEU A 109 19.78 13.37 -6.16
N ILE A 110 19.64 12.06 -6.23
CA ILE A 110 18.42 11.34 -5.88
C ILE A 110 18.69 10.55 -4.61
N ARG A 111 18.11 11.02 -3.51
CA ARG A 111 18.12 10.29 -2.24
C ARG A 111 16.84 9.50 -2.13
N PHE A 112 16.91 8.20 -1.86
CA PHE A 112 15.75 7.35 -1.73
C PHE A 112 15.77 6.50 -0.46
N THR A 113 14.59 6.08 -0.05
CA THR A 113 14.38 5.16 1.06
C THR A 113 13.62 3.95 0.54
N GLU A 114 14.09 2.74 0.86
CA GLU A 114 13.40 1.52 0.47
C GLU A 114 12.14 1.25 1.29
N GLN A 115 11.21 0.50 0.70
CA GLN A 115 10.02 -0.03 1.36
C GLN A 115 10.41 -0.99 2.49
N LYS A 116 9.82 -0.79 3.66
CA LYS A 116 9.86 -1.76 4.77
C LYS A 116 8.48 -2.38 4.90
N LEU A 117 8.41 -3.67 4.63
CA LEU A 117 7.17 -4.44 4.71
C LEU A 117 6.98 -4.90 6.16
N LEU A 118 5.87 -4.50 6.77
CA LEU A 118 5.57 -4.75 8.18
C LEU A 118 4.65 -5.94 8.39
N ALA A 119 3.72 -6.16 7.45
CA ALA A 119 2.74 -7.23 7.52
C ALA A 119 2.25 -7.57 6.10
N ARG A 120 1.79 -8.79 5.90
CA ARG A 120 0.98 -9.13 4.71
C ARG A 120 -0.42 -8.57 4.89
N TRP A 121 -1.04 -8.11 3.79
CA TRP A 121 -2.38 -7.55 3.80
C TRP A 121 -3.31 -8.30 2.87
N ASN A 122 -4.49 -8.61 3.36
CA ASN A 122 -5.59 -9.06 2.52
C ASN A 122 -6.81 -8.13 2.73
N ASP A 123 -7.42 -7.73 1.63
CA ASP A 123 -8.73 -7.11 1.74
C ASP A 123 -9.75 -8.13 2.23
N TYR A 124 -10.52 -7.76 3.27
CA TYR A 124 -11.54 -8.63 3.82
C TYR A 124 -12.56 -8.99 2.73
N ARG A 125 -12.67 -10.28 2.45
CA ARG A 125 -13.70 -10.83 1.57
C ARG A 125 -14.67 -11.63 2.44
N ASP A 126 -15.93 -11.23 2.47
CA ASP A 126 -16.96 -12.00 3.13
C ASP A 126 -17.19 -13.31 2.35
N VAL A 127 -16.52 -14.38 2.78
CA VAL A 127 -16.66 -15.73 2.20
C VAL A 127 -17.94 -16.41 2.67
N GLY A 128 -18.75 -15.73 3.50
CA GLY A 128 -19.89 -16.29 4.23
C GLY A 128 -21.25 -15.71 3.86
N GLY A 129 -21.49 -15.37 2.60
CA GLY A 129 -22.77 -14.79 2.17
C GLY A 129 -23.26 -15.25 0.81
N THR A 130 -22.95 -16.45 0.38
CA THR A 130 -23.65 -17.03 -0.80
C THR A 130 -24.91 -17.74 -0.37
N THR A 131 -25.91 -17.02 0.11
CA THR A 131 -27.29 -17.42 -0.22
C THR A 131 -27.46 -17.13 -1.70
N PRO A 132 -27.73 -18.13 -2.55
CA PRO A 132 -28.13 -17.89 -3.93
C PRO A 132 -29.43 -17.09 -3.87
N ARG A 133 -29.38 -15.81 -4.25
CA ARG A 133 -30.59 -15.08 -4.55
C ARG A 133 -31.21 -15.76 -5.77
N THR A 134 -32.22 -16.56 -5.48
CA THR A 134 -33.07 -17.18 -6.51
C THR A 134 -33.55 -16.08 -7.43
N GLY A 135 -33.03 -16.00 -8.64
CA GLY A 135 -33.56 -15.08 -9.65
C GLY A 135 -32.62 -14.60 -10.74
N GLU A 136 -31.35 -15.05 -10.82
CA GLU A 136 -30.57 -14.78 -12.04
C GLU A 136 -29.81 -16.03 -12.47
N VAL A 137 -30.54 -16.91 -13.13
CA VAL A 137 -29.96 -17.96 -13.95
C VAL A 137 -29.56 -17.31 -15.29
N GLY A 138 -28.29 -17.29 -15.57
CA GLY A 138 -27.82 -17.07 -16.91
C GLY A 138 -26.72 -16.07 -17.08
N LEU A 139 -25.53 -16.55 -17.48
CA LEU A 139 -24.51 -15.82 -18.21
C LEU A 139 -23.54 -14.95 -17.40
N ARG A 140 -22.73 -15.56 -16.55
CA ARG A 140 -21.33 -15.14 -16.36
C ARG A 140 -20.48 -16.21 -15.67
N ARG A 141 -20.37 -17.35 -16.31
CA ARG A 141 -19.41 -18.38 -15.91
C ARG A 141 -18.33 -18.48 -17.00
N GLU A 142 -17.62 -17.38 -17.19
CA GLU A 142 -16.40 -17.42 -17.98
C GLU A 142 -15.56 -16.20 -17.61
N GLN A 143 -14.45 -16.48 -17.02
CA GLN A 143 -13.23 -15.71 -16.78
C GLN A 143 -12.85 -15.58 -15.30
N GLN A 144 -12.76 -16.72 -14.61
CA GLN A 144 -11.68 -16.89 -13.64
C GLN A 144 -10.48 -17.40 -14.45
N PRO A 145 -9.36 -16.67 -14.48
CA PRO A 145 -8.14 -17.26 -14.98
C PRO A 145 -7.81 -18.46 -14.08
N ARG A 146 -7.84 -19.66 -14.64
CA ARG A 146 -7.22 -20.83 -14.02
C ARG A 146 -5.79 -20.43 -13.74
N ALA A 147 -5.41 -20.44 -12.45
CA ALA A 147 -4.02 -20.34 -12.05
C ALA A 147 -3.22 -21.41 -12.81
N THR A 148 -2.41 -20.99 -13.74
CA THR A 148 -1.46 -21.83 -14.45
C THR A 148 -0.37 -22.16 -13.42
N PRO A 149 -0.05 -23.43 -13.15
CA PRO A 149 1.08 -23.79 -12.29
C PRO A 149 2.37 -23.40 -13.04
N GLY A 150 3.03 -22.36 -12.55
CA GLY A 150 4.33 -21.94 -13.11
C GLY A 150 4.47 -20.47 -13.47
N ALA A 151 3.50 -19.61 -13.14
CA ALA A 151 3.57 -18.21 -13.48
C ALA A 151 3.62 -17.32 -12.23
N VAL A 152 4.68 -16.52 -12.18
CA VAL A 152 4.80 -15.22 -11.54
C VAL A 152 4.82 -15.21 -10.00
N ALA A 153 5.91 -14.66 -9.47
CA ALA A 153 6.04 -14.26 -8.07
C ALA A 153 4.73 -13.65 -7.57
N ASP A 154 4.19 -14.24 -6.50
CA ASP A 154 2.94 -13.88 -5.86
C ASP A 154 2.97 -12.39 -5.49
N GLU A 155 2.31 -11.56 -6.29
CA GLU A 155 2.12 -10.14 -5.98
C GLU A 155 1.16 -10.03 -4.79
N SER A 156 1.71 -10.18 -3.60
CA SER A 156 0.95 -10.01 -2.37
C SER A 156 0.81 -8.54 -2.01
N ASP A 157 -0.34 -8.17 -1.48
CA ASP A 157 -0.51 -6.86 -0.87
C ASP A 157 0.17 -6.85 0.52
N TRP A 158 0.84 -5.73 0.84
CA TRP A 158 1.62 -5.57 2.05
C TRP A 158 1.30 -4.24 2.73
N VAL A 159 1.46 -4.18 4.04
CA VAL A 159 1.47 -2.92 4.79
C VAL A 159 2.92 -2.46 4.94
N ASN A 160 3.22 -1.25 4.45
CA ASN A 160 4.54 -0.65 4.54
C ASN A 160 4.70 0.21 5.81
N GLN A 161 5.89 0.81 6.01
CA GLN A 161 6.17 1.72 7.12
C GLN A 161 5.30 2.97 7.15
N GLY A 162 4.69 3.37 6.04
CA GLY A 162 3.72 4.46 5.93
C GLY A 162 2.27 4.04 6.17
N MET A 163 2.03 2.81 6.64
CA MET A 163 0.69 2.24 6.85
C MET A 163 -0.16 2.20 5.58
N GLN A 164 0.47 2.10 4.43
CA GLN A 164 -0.19 2.00 3.13
C GLN A 164 -0.17 0.56 2.64
N ALA A 165 -1.23 0.15 1.96
CA ALA A 165 -1.22 -1.09 1.22
C ALA A 165 -0.39 -0.90 -0.05
N VAL A 166 0.63 -1.73 -0.22
CA VAL A 166 1.53 -1.70 -1.38
C VAL A 166 1.60 -3.10 -1.97
N ARG A 167 1.66 -3.17 -3.30
CA ARG A 167 1.84 -4.43 -4.01
C ARG A 167 3.30 -4.58 -4.37
N VAL A 168 3.92 -5.59 -3.82
CA VAL A 168 5.33 -5.89 -4.03
C VAL A 168 5.46 -7.36 -4.37
N GLY A 169 6.13 -7.66 -5.49
CA GLY A 169 6.49 -9.01 -5.90
C GLY A 169 7.98 -9.27 -5.72
N GLY A 170 8.39 -10.52 -5.76
CA GLY A 170 9.77 -10.93 -5.72
C GLY A 170 10.03 -12.14 -4.83
N ASN A 171 11.24 -12.70 -4.95
CA ASN A 171 11.63 -13.92 -4.21
C ASN A 171 12.17 -13.64 -2.80
N ASP A 172 12.42 -12.36 -2.47
CA ASP A 172 13.03 -11.94 -1.20
C ASP A 172 12.01 -11.24 -0.28
N LEU A 173 10.81 -11.80 -0.21
CA LEU A 173 9.75 -11.32 0.66
C LEU A 173 9.91 -11.87 2.08
N PRO A 174 9.66 -11.08 3.14
CA PRO A 174 9.74 -11.57 4.50
C PRO A 174 8.67 -12.65 4.76
N SER A 175 9.09 -13.81 5.25
CA SER A 175 8.21 -14.95 5.53
C SER A 175 7.62 -14.94 6.95
N ASP A 176 8.32 -14.30 7.90
CA ASP A 176 7.94 -14.28 9.31
C ASP A 176 7.28 -12.94 9.68
N VAL A 177 6.19 -12.63 8.99
CA VAL A 177 5.39 -11.42 9.23
C VAL A 177 3.93 -11.81 9.45
N PRO A 178 3.19 -11.04 10.25
CA PRO A 178 1.78 -11.30 10.48
C PRO A 178 0.95 -11.12 9.21
N LEU A 179 -0.16 -11.84 9.15
CA LEU A 179 -1.19 -11.63 8.16
C LEU A 179 -2.27 -10.72 8.75
N LEU A 180 -2.50 -9.57 8.13
CA LEU A 180 -3.53 -8.63 8.50
C LEU A 180 -4.64 -8.63 7.44
N GLU A 181 -5.87 -8.55 7.90
CA GLU A 181 -7.04 -8.56 7.04
C GLU A 181 -8.09 -7.57 7.53
N GLY A 182 -8.66 -6.80 6.62
CA GLY A 182 -9.69 -5.83 6.97
C GLY A 182 -10.31 -5.15 5.76
N PRO A 183 -11.34 -4.32 5.98
CA PRO A 183 -11.90 -3.48 4.93
C PRO A 183 -10.85 -2.56 4.33
N VAL A 184 -10.99 -2.22 3.05
CA VAL A 184 -10.13 -1.28 2.35
C VAL A 184 -9.99 0.03 3.13
N GLY A 185 -8.76 0.53 3.29
CA GLY A 185 -8.47 1.78 4.00
C GLY A 185 -8.33 1.62 5.53
N THR A 186 -8.39 0.40 6.08
CA THR A 186 -8.24 0.16 7.52
C THR A 186 -6.84 -0.34 7.92
N GLN A 187 -5.87 -0.34 7.02
CA GLN A 187 -4.52 -0.89 7.23
C GLN A 187 -3.85 -0.33 8.48
N ALA A 188 -3.87 0.99 8.64
CA ALA A 188 -3.28 1.67 9.79
C ALA A 188 -3.92 1.23 11.11
N ILE A 189 -5.26 1.20 11.16
CA ILE A 189 -6.02 0.81 12.34
C ILE A 189 -5.76 -0.65 12.70
N VAL A 190 -5.74 -1.54 11.71
CA VAL A 190 -5.52 -2.97 11.95
C VAL A 190 -4.09 -3.22 12.41
N TYR A 191 -3.09 -2.55 11.83
CA TYR A 191 -1.70 -2.69 12.24
C TYR A 191 -1.44 -2.15 13.66
N GLU A 192 -2.00 -0.98 14.00
CA GLU A 192 -1.91 -0.42 15.35
C GLU A 192 -2.52 -1.38 16.39
N ARG A 193 -3.72 -1.90 16.12
CA ARG A 193 -4.37 -2.89 16.98
C ARG A 193 -3.62 -4.20 17.07
N PHE A 194 -3.01 -4.64 15.99
CA PHE A 194 -2.12 -5.80 16.01
C PHE A 194 -0.98 -5.61 17.03
N GLN A 195 -0.33 -4.44 17.03
CA GLN A 195 0.74 -4.15 17.99
C GLN A 195 0.23 -4.12 19.43
N ASP A 196 -0.93 -3.49 19.68
CA ASP A 196 -1.53 -3.43 21.01
C ASP A 196 -1.90 -4.81 21.52
N PHE A 197 -2.55 -5.62 20.70
CA PHE A 197 -2.96 -6.98 21.07
C PHE A 197 -1.76 -7.89 21.33
N ASN A 198 -0.70 -7.79 20.53
CA ASN A 198 0.53 -8.54 20.82
C ASN A 198 1.16 -8.14 22.15
N ARG A 199 1.17 -6.83 22.47
CA ARG A 199 1.68 -6.34 23.75
C ARG A 199 0.89 -6.90 24.93
N LEU A 200 -0.44 -6.93 24.83
CA LEU A 200 -1.32 -7.46 25.86
C LEU A 200 -1.22 -8.99 26.03
N LEU A 201 -0.86 -9.70 24.98
CA LEU A 201 -0.73 -11.16 24.98
C LEU A 201 0.69 -11.64 25.32
N ALA A 202 1.69 -10.75 25.31
CA ALA A 202 3.10 -11.09 25.53
C ALA A 202 3.32 -11.80 26.88
N ASP A 203 2.70 -11.31 27.96
CA ASP A 203 2.81 -11.90 29.31
C ASP A 203 2.23 -13.33 29.39
N ALA A 204 1.34 -13.67 28.47
CA ALA A 204 0.80 -15.03 28.35
C ALA A 204 1.63 -15.94 27.42
N GLY A 205 2.72 -15.43 26.84
CA GLY A 205 3.54 -16.14 25.87
C GLY A 205 2.84 -16.39 24.52
N LEU A 206 1.84 -15.59 24.20
CA LEU A 206 1.04 -15.70 22.98
C LEU A 206 1.38 -14.58 22.00
N GLN A 207 1.37 -14.90 20.72
CA GLN A 207 1.55 -13.93 19.64
C GLN A 207 0.44 -14.07 18.61
N VAL A 208 0.04 -12.96 18.02
CA VAL A 208 -0.95 -12.92 16.95
C VAL A 208 -0.25 -13.22 15.61
N ARG A 209 -0.67 -14.27 14.93
CA ARG A 209 -0.20 -14.66 13.59
C ARG A 209 -1.06 -14.04 12.50
N LYS A 210 -2.36 -13.98 12.76
CA LYS A 210 -3.31 -13.33 11.86
C LYS A 210 -4.28 -12.48 12.67
N LEU A 211 -4.54 -11.26 12.20
CA LEU A 211 -5.56 -10.37 12.74
C LEU A 211 -6.53 -9.97 11.63
N THR A 212 -7.81 -10.24 11.85
CA THR A 212 -8.88 -9.88 10.94
C THR A 212 -9.82 -8.88 11.59
N LEU A 213 -10.07 -7.76 10.90
CA LEU A 213 -11.13 -6.82 11.21
C LEU A 213 -12.31 -7.08 10.26
N THR A 214 -13.42 -7.58 10.80
CA THR A 214 -14.61 -7.79 9.97
C THR A 214 -15.35 -6.47 9.70
N PRO A 215 -16.20 -6.38 8.66
CA PRO A 215 -17.05 -5.19 8.41
C PRO A 215 -18.00 -4.85 9.57
N ARG A 216 -18.34 -5.84 10.39
CA ARG A 216 -19.14 -5.68 11.62
C ARG A 216 -18.32 -5.15 12.79
N ARG A 217 -17.04 -4.80 12.56
CA ARG A 217 -16.09 -4.34 13.57
C ARG A 217 -15.84 -5.35 14.70
N THR A 218 -15.86 -6.63 14.36
CA THR A 218 -15.41 -7.71 15.22
C THR A 218 -13.95 -8.02 14.90
N TRP A 219 -13.16 -8.29 15.92
CA TRP A 219 -11.77 -8.69 15.79
C TRP A 219 -11.65 -10.21 15.91
N GLU A 220 -10.96 -10.82 14.99
CA GLU A 220 -10.63 -12.24 15.01
C GLU A 220 -9.11 -12.39 14.99
N LEU A 221 -8.56 -13.05 16.00
CA LEU A 221 -7.13 -13.24 16.19
C LEU A 221 -6.81 -14.73 16.10
N GLU A 222 -5.92 -15.10 15.18
CA GLU A 222 -5.29 -16.41 15.19
C GLU A 222 -3.95 -16.33 15.93
N LEU A 223 -3.76 -17.16 16.94
CA LEU A 223 -2.61 -17.12 17.82
C LEU A 223 -1.60 -18.24 17.53
N THR A 224 -0.37 -18.05 17.98
CA THR A 224 0.71 -19.05 17.90
C THR A 224 0.36 -20.37 18.57
N GLY A 225 -0.56 -20.37 19.54
CA GLY A 225 -1.09 -21.58 20.16
C GLY A 225 -2.04 -22.41 19.29
N GLY A 226 -2.30 -21.99 18.06
CA GLY A 226 -3.16 -22.73 17.12
C GLY A 226 -4.65 -22.58 17.37
N PHE A 227 -5.08 -21.56 18.07
CA PHE A 227 -6.49 -21.27 18.35
C PHE A 227 -6.88 -19.84 18.00
N THR A 228 -8.16 -19.59 17.90
CA THR A 228 -8.74 -18.32 17.51
C THR A 228 -9.41 -17.63 18.69
N LEU A 229 -9.20 -16.30 18.82
CA LEU A 229 -9.98 -15.44 19.72
C LEU A 229 -10.93 -14.56 18.90
N VAL A 230 -12.13 -14.35 19.41
CA VAL A 230 -13.09 -13.41 18.84
C VAL A 230 -13.45 -12.36 19.87
N LEU A 231 -13.33 -11.07 19.48
CA LEU A 231 -13.66 -9.92 20.31
C LEU A 231 -14.62 -9.00 19.57
N ASP A 232 -15.52 -8.37 20.31
CA ASP A 232 -16.31 -7.27 19.79
C ASP A 232 -15.55 -5.93 19.92
N ARG A 233 -16.17 -4.86 19.44
CA ARG A 233 -15.62 -3.50 19.53
C ARG A 233 -15.63 -2.92 20.95
N ALA A 234 -16.39 -3.51 21.89
CA ALA A 234 -16.57 -2.97 23.21
C ALA A 234 -15.44 -3.40 24.14
N GLN A 235 -14.56 -2.47 24.50
CA GLN A 235 -13.43 -2.66 25.42
C GLN A 235 -12.56 -3.90 25.11
N PRO A 236 -12.09 -4.07 23.87
CA PRO A 236 -11.35 -5.26 23.46
C PRO A 236 -10.09 -5.46 24.32
N ASP A 237 -9.41 -4.38 24.70
CA ASP A 237 -8.18 -4.41 25.47
C ASP A 237 -8.41 -5.04 26.86
N LYS A 238 -9.44 -4.62 27.60
CA LYS A 238 -9.77 -5.17 28.91
C LYS A 238 -10.19 -6.64 28.84
N LYS A 239 -10.89 -7.02 27.79
CA LYS A 239 -11.30 -8.41 27.55
C LYS A 239 -10.08 -9.29 27.28
N LEU A 240 -9.16 -8.79 26.47
CA LEU A 240 -7.94 -9.48 26.11
C LEU A 240 -7.00 -9.64 27.32
N GLU A 241 -6.82 -8.59 28.12
CA GLU A 241 -6.06 -8.68 29.37
C GLU A 241 -6.63 -9.70 30.34
N ARG A 242 -7.96 -9.74 30.49
CA ARG A 242 -8.63 -10.74 31.32
C ARG A 242 -8.37 -12.15 30.83
N PHE A 243 -8.45 -12.34 29.52
CA PHE A 243 -8.13 -13.62 28.89
C PHE A 243 -6.67 -13.99 29.11
N ALA A 244 -5.71 -13.10 28.87
CA ALA A 244 -4.29 -13.37 29.03
C ALA A 244 -3.94 -13.84 30.45
N ARG A 245 -4.51 -13.17 31.48
CA ARG A 245 -4.38 -13.61 32.89
C ARG A 245 -4.98 -14.99 33.16
N ALA A 246 -6.14 -15.29 32.59
CA ALA A 246 -6.77 -16.59 32.77
C ALA A 246 -6.03 -17.69 32.00
N TYR A 247 -5.54 -17.38 30.81
CA TYR A 247 -4.80 -18.33 29.97
C TYR A 247 -3.54 -18.82 30.68
N SER A 248 -2.69 -17.94 31.15
CA SER A 248 -1.42 -18.28 31.82
C SER A 248 -1.64 -19.08 33.10
N ARG A 249 -2.73 -18.83 33.82
CA ARG A 249 -3.03 -19.51 35.10
C ARG A 249 -3.68 -20.90 34.94
N THR A 250 -4.57 -21.03 33.95
CA THR A 250 -5.47 -22.19 33.88
C THR A 250 -5.43 -22.86 32.51
N LEU A 251 -5.66 -22.14 31.42
CA LEU A 251 -5.88 -22.74 30.09
C LEU A 251 -4.60 -23.33 29.49
N ALA A 252 -3.45 -22.69 29.70
CA ALA A 252 -2.16 -23.20 29.23
C ALA A 252 -1.77 -24.55 29.84
N ARG A 253 -2.33 -24.88 31.02
CA ARG A 253 -2.07 -26.14 31.76
C ARG A 253 -3.16 -27.19 31.56
N ALA A 254 -4.25 -26.83 30.86
CA ALA A 254 -5.33 -27.77 30.55
C ALA A 254 -4.80 -28.80 29.55
N GLY A 255 -4.92 -30.10 29.88
CA GLY A 255 -4.41 -31.17 29.02
C GLY A 255 -5.08 -31.30 27.65
N THR A 256 -6.11 -30.52 27.40
CA THR A 256 -6.84 -30.48 26.12
C THR A 256 -6.54 -29.16 25.41
N PRO A 257 -6.15 -29.18 24.13
CA PRO A 257 -5.84 -27.96 23.39
C PRO A 257 -7.10 -27.12 23.13
N VAL A 258 -6.98 -25.81 23.33
CA VAL A 258 -8.03 -24.84 23.01
C VAL A 258 -8.17 -24.75 21.49
N ARG A 259 -9.37 -24.65 20.98
CA ARG A 259 -9.68 -24.45 19.57
C ARG A 259 -10.14 -23.03 19.28
N HIS A 260 -11.04 -22.50 20.12
CA HIS A 260 -11.64 -21.20 19.92
C HIS A 260 -12.06 -20.59 21.25
N VAL A 261 -11.90 -19.29 21.41
CA VAL A 261 -12.36 -18.53 22.58
C VAL A 261 -13.18 -17.33 22.12
N ASP A 262 -14.40 -17.21 22.63
CA ASP A 262 -15.27 -16.07 22.36
C ASP A 262 -15.24 -15.11 23.55
N LEU A 263 -14.67 -13.92 23.34
CA LEU A 263 -14.51 -12.85 24.32
C LEU A 263 -15.59 -11.76 24.19
N ARG A 264 -16.62 -11.96 23.40
CA ARG A 264 -17.67 -10.96 23.19
C ARG A 264 -18.55 -10.73 24.42
N TYR A 265 -18.55 -11.66 25.34
CA TYR A 265 -19.31 -11.56 26.59
C TYR A 265 -18.76 -10.45 27.52
N THR A 266 -19.67 -9.80 28.25
CA THR A 266 -19.32 -8.66 29.13
C THR A 266 -18.48 -9.11 30.33
N ASN A 267 -18.86 -10.21 30.99
CA ASN A 267 -18.28 -10.64 32.28
C ASN A 267 -17.48 -11.94 32.21
N GLY A 268 -17.25 -12.50 31.03
CA GLY A 268 -16.55 -13.77 30.90
C GLY A 268 -16.15 -14.05 29.46
N PHE A 269 -15.85 -15.29 29.19
CA PHE A 269 -15.59 -15.81 27.85
C PHE A 269 -15.98 -17.28 27.78
N SER A 270 -16.30 -17.77 26.58
CA SER A 270 -16.51 -19.19 26.34
C SER A 270 -15.27 -19.81 25.69
N VAL A 271 -14.99 -21.05 26.01
CA VAL A 271 -13.86 -21.83 25.47
C VAL A 271 -14.39 -23.06 24.78
N ALA A 272 -14.07 -23.20 23.51
CA ALA A 272 -14.27 -24.41 22.76
C ALA A 272 -12.95 -25.21 22.68
N TRP A 273 -12.99 -26.47 23.04
CA TRP A 273 -11.84 -27.35 23.03
C TRP A 273 -11.80 -28.20 21.76
N HIS A 274 -10.62 -28.67 21.38
CA HIS A 274 -10.53 -29.73 20.40
C HIS A 274 -11.12 -31.03 20.93
N PRO A 275 -11.86 -31.81 20.13
CA PRO A 275 -12.33 -33.11 20.56
C PRO A 275 -11.12 -34.01 20.87
N PRO A 276 -11.21 -34.88 21.90
CA PRO A 276 -10.11 -35.77 22.21
C PRO A 276 -9.77 -36.65 21.00
N ARG A 277 -8.48 -36.85 20.76
CA ARG A 277 -7.92 -37.54 19.59
C ARG A 277 -8.44 -38.96 19.33
N ALA A 278 -9.07 -39.56 20.34
CA ALA A 278 -9.68 -40.91 20.26
C ALA A 278 -11.02 -40.93 19.48
N ALA A 279 -11.79 -39.84 19.47
CA ALA A 279 -13.07 -39.81 18.78
C ALA A 279 -12.93 -39.72 17.24
N ALA A 280 -11.82 -39.19 16.75
CA ALA A 280 -11.56 -39.08 15.30
C ALA A 280 -11.19 -40.43 14.65
N ARG A 281 -10.76 -41.43 15.43
CA ARG A 281 -10.43 -42.76 14.90
C ARG A 281 -11.65 -43.67 14.74
N ASN A 282 -12.73 -43.42 15.46
CA ASN A 282 -13.95 -44.25 15.39
C ASN A 282 -14.90 -43.86 14.26
N SER A 283 -14.86 -42.64 13.79
CA SER A 283 -15.70 -42.25 12.65
C SER A 283 -15.20 -42.77 11.28
N MET A 284 -13.99 -43.30 11.22
CA MET A 284 -13.42 -43.87 9.98
C MET A 284 -13.62 -45.40 9.86
N LYS A 285 -14.18 -46.05 10.89
CA LYS A 285 -14.28 -47.52 10.95
C LYS A 285 -15.66 -48.09 10.65
N THR A 286 -16.65 -47.28 10.33
CA THR A 286 -18.01 -47.75 10.03
C THR A 286 -18.42 -47.46 8.59
N VAL A 287 -17.64 -47.97 7.63
CA VAL A 287 -18.16 -48.33 6.32
C VAL A 287 -17.84 -49.81 6.13
N ALA A 288 -18.75 -50.65 6.57
CA ALA A 288 -18.75 -52.08 6.25
C ALA A 288 -19.08 -52.22 4.76
N PRO A 289 -18.40 -53.08 4.00
CA PRO A 289 -18.80 -53.44 2.65
C PRO A 289 -20.07 -54.25 2.73
N VAL A 290 -21.14 -53.75 2.11
CA VAL A 290 -22.37 -54.54 1.88
C VAL A 290 -22.03 -55.62 0.88
N GLY A 291 -22.35 -56.83 1.29
CA GLY A 291 -21.98 -58.10 0.75
C GLY A 291 -22.32 -58.35 -0.72
N ALA A 292 -21.48 -59.20 -1.28
CA ALA A 292 -21.80 -60.04 -2.43
C ALA A 292 -22.85 -61.03 -2.04
N ALA A 293 -24.02 -60.95 -2.67
CA ALA A 293 -25.01 -62.04 -2.64
C ALA A 293 -24.73 -62.96 -3.82
N ASN A 294 -24.58 -64.22 -3.49
CA ASN A 294 -24.44 -65.37 -4.33
C ASN A 294 -25.55 -65.42 -5.39
N GLU A 295 -25.18 -65.70 -6.61
CA GLU A 295 -26.00 -66.46 -7.57
C GLU A 295 -25.53 -67.90 -7.58
N GLU A 296 -26.38 -68.79 -7.16
CA GLU A 296 -26.43 -70.18 -7.58
C GLU A 296 -27.92 -70.57 -7.73
N GLY A 297 -28.29 -71.14 -8.89
CA GLY A 297 -29.54 -71.74 -9.19
C GLY A 297 -29.94 -71.61 -10.64
#